data_e189b4fa3a2a9ee4227cb5fb2e4a85d3
#
_entry.id   e189b4fa3a2a9ee4227cb5fb2e4a85d3
#
_cell.length_a   1.000
_cell.length_b   1.000
_cell.length_c   1.000
_cell.angle_alpha   90.00
_cell.angle_beta   90.00
_cell.angle_gamma   90.00
#
_symmetry.space_group_name_H-M   'P 1'
#
loop_
_entity.id
_entity.type
_entity.pdbx_description
1 polymer ?
#
loop_
_entity_poly.entity_id
_entity_poly.type
_entity_poly.pdbx_seq_one_letter_code
_entity_poly.pdbx_strand_id
1 'polypeptide(L)'
;MSKEKKFLTCDGNQAAAHVSYMFSEVAAIYPITPSSTMAEYVDEWSAAGRKNIFGETVLVQEMQSEGGAAGAVHGSLQAGALTPPYTASQGLRRMSPKMYKIAGELLPTVFHVSARTIASHALSIFGDHQDVMAVRQTGFAMLAEGSVQEVMDLSGVAHLATISSSIPFVNFFDGFRTSHEIQKIETLEMEDREPLLHRKAFAEFR
;
A
#
# COMPACT_ATOMS: atom_id res chain seq x y z
N MET A 1 -15.60 14.11 -25.50
CA MET A 1 -15.60 12.70 -25.84
C MET A 1 -15.41 11.94 -24.51
N SER A 2 -16.25 10.97 -24.18
CA SER A 2 -16.03 10.13 -22.99
C SER A 2 -14.73 9.32 -23.21
N LYS A 3 -13.84 9.31 -22.21
CA LYS A 3 -12.63 8.48 -22.26
C LYS A 3 -13.05 7.01 -22.37
N GLU A 4 -12.37 6.25 -23.21
CA GLU A 4 -12.61 4.80 -23.32
C GLU A 4 -12.20 4.14 -21.99
N LYS A 5 -13.10 3.34 -21.42
CA LYS A 5 -12.86 2.62 -20.17
C LYS A 5 -11.90 1.48 -20.42
N LYS A 6 -10.85 1.39 -19.61
CA LYS A 6 -9.94 0.25 -19.61
C LYS A 6 -10.36 -0.74 -18.52
N PHE A 7 -10.18 -2.03 -18.78
CA PHE A 7 -10.52 -3.10 -17.87
C PHE A 7 -9.33 -4.02 -17.65
N LEU A 8 -9.19 -4.50 -16.41
CA LEU A 8 -8.21 -5.50 -16.01
C LEU A 8 -8.93 -6.66 -15.31
N THR A 9 -8.52 -7.88 -15.56
CA THR A 9 -8.93 -9.04 -14.78
C THR A 9 -7.80 -9.37 -13.81
N CYS A 10 -8.02 -9.12 -12.52
CA CYS A 10 -6.99 -9.26 -11.49
C CYS A 10 -7.62 -9.57 -10.14
N ASP A 11 -6.77 -9.86 -9.15
CA ASP A 11 -7.16 -9.95 -7.75
C ASP A 11 -6.90 -8.63 -6.98
N GLY A 12 -7.30 -8.60 -5.71
CA GLY A 12 -7.15 -7.42 -4.87
C GLY A 12 -5.67 -7.05 -4.62
N ASN A 13 -4.79 -8.03 -4.45
CA ASN A 13 -3.36 -7.77 -4.30
C ASN A 13 -2.76 -7.11 -5.55
N GLN A 14 -3.11 -7.59 -6.74
CA GLN A 14 -2.66 -6.98 -7.99
C GLN A 14 -3.23 -5.58 -8.17
N ALA A 15 -4.50 -5.36 -7.82
CA ALA A 15 -5.13 -4.04 -7.89
C ALA A 15 -4.44 -3.03 -6.96
N ALA A 16 -4.20 -3.40 -5.69
CA ALA A 16 -3.48 -2.57 -4.72
C ALA A 16 -2.04 -2.27 -5.17
N ALA A 17 -1.30 -3.30 -5.61
CA ALA A 17 0.05 -3.14 -6.11
C ALA A 17 0.12 -2.23 -7.34
N HIS A 18 -0.85 -2.36 -8.27
CA HIS A 18 -0.93 -1.54 -9.48
C HIS A 18 -1.03 -0.04 -9.16
N VAL A 19 -1.91 0.30 -8.23
CA VAL A 19 -2.09 1.68 -7.78
C VAL A 19 -0.89 2.16 -6.97
N SER A 20 -0.48 1.37 -6.00
CA SER A 20 0.65 1.70 -5.13
C SER A 20 1.93 1.97 -5.92
N TYR A 21 2.21 1.15 -6.94
CA TYR A 21 3.38 1.34 -7.80
C TYR A 21 3.43 2.73 -8.44
N MET A 22 2.27 3.27 -8.85
CA MET A 22 2.22 4.59 -9.49
C MET A 22 2.73 5.71 -8.56
N PHE A 23 2.45 5.59 -7.25
CA PHE A 23 2.80 6.61 -6.25
C PHE A 23 4.07 6.28 -5.46
N SER A 24 4.74 5.17 -5.76
CA SER A 24 5.94 4.72 -5.02
C SER A 24 7.21 5.17 -5.69
N GLU A 25 8.18 5.61 -4.89
CA GLU A 25 9.56 5.83 -5.31
C GLU A 25 10.46 4.72 -4.77
N VAL A 26 10.16 4.23 -3.56
CA VAL A 26 10.85 3.11 -2.92
C VAL A 26 9.81 2.09 -2.43
N ALA A 27 10.14 0.82 -2.43
CA ALA A 27 9.39 -0.25 -1.78
C ALA A 27 10.35 -1.04 -0.89
N ALA A 28 10.16 -0.94 0.43
CA ALA A 28 10.90 -1.75 1.40
C ALA A 28 10.01 -2.93 1.79
N ILE A 29 10.35 -4.13 1.33
CA ILE A 29 9.49 -5.31 1.40
C ILE A 29 10.03 -6.35 2.36
N TYR A 30 9.12 -7.08 3.00
CA TYR A 30 9.35 -8.36 3.64
C TYR A 30 8.07 -9.18 3.52
N PRO A 31 8.01 -10.14 2.57
CA PRO A 31 6.78 -10.82 2.21
C PRO A 31 6.14 -11.59 3.37
N ILE A 32 4.83 -11.48 3.50
CA ILE A 32 4.01 -12.25 4.44
C ILE A 32 2.67 -12.59 3.80
N THR A 33 2.27 -13.87 3.88
CA THR A 33 0.96 -14.33 3.38
C THR A 33 -0.20 -13.68 4.16
N PRO A 34 -1.27 -13.18 3.48
CA PRO A 34 -1.56 -13.26 2.05
C PRO A 34 -1.14 -12.04 1.22
N SER A 35 -0.34 -11.13 1.75
CA SER A 35 0.06 -9.88 1.08
C SER A 35 1.30 -10.02 0.17
N SER A 36 1.97 -11.17 0.17
CA SER A 36 3.25 -11.39 -0.54
C SER A 36 3.18 -10.99 -2.01
N THR A 37 2.11 -11.34 -2.71
CA THR A 37 1.97 -11.08 -4.14
C THR A 37 1.93 -9.59 -4.49
N MET A 38 1.53 -8.69 -3.58
CA MET A 38 1.67 -7.25 -3.81
C MET A 38 3.15 -6.85 -4.00
N ALA A 39 4.01 -7.34 -3.11
CA ALA A 39 5.45 -7.07 -3.18
C ALA A 39 6.09 -7.71 -4.42
N GLU A 40 5.68 -8.94 -4.77
CA GLU A 40 6.13 -9.66 -5.96
C GLU A 40 5.78 -8.91 -7.25
N TYR A 41 4.56 -8.39 -7.40
CA TYR A 41 4.18 -7.56 -8.55
C TYR A 41 5.01 -6.28 -8.65
N VAL A 42 5.24 -5.61 -7.52
CA VAL A 42 6.04 -4.37 -7.50
C VAL A 42 7.49 -4.65 -7.93
N ASP A 43 8.08 -5.75 -7.46
CA ASP A 43 9.44 -6.17 -7.83
C ASP A 43 9.52 -6.54 -9.31
N GLU A 44 8.58 -7.35 -9.81
CA GLU A 44 8.49 -7.72 -11.23
C GLU A 44 8.38 -6.48 -12.14
N TRP A 45 7.49 -5.56 -11.81
CA TRP A 45 7.31 -4.35 -12.62
C TRP A 45 8.50 -3.40 -12.54
N SER A 46 9.17 -3.32 -11.40
CA SER A 46 10.42 -2.57 -11.26
C SER A 46 11.51 -3.17 -12.16
N ALA A 47 11.71 -4.50 -12.10
CA ALA A 47 12.67 -5.21 -12.95
C ALA A 47 12.36 -5.06 -14.45
N ALA A 48 11.06 -4.99 -14.81
CA ALA A 48 10.61 -4.75 -16.18
C ALA A 48 10.76 -3.27 -16.62
N GLY A 49 11.18 -2.37 -15.73
CA GLY A 49 11.41 -0.95 -16.04
C GLY A 49 10.13 -0.10 -16.11
N ARG A 50 8.99 -0.58 -15.53
CA ARG A 50 7.76 0.21 -15.43
C ARG A 50 8.05 1.53 -14.72
N LYS A 51 7.47 2.62 -15.24
CA LYS A 51 7.62 3.95 -14.62
C LYS A 51 6.46 4.26 -13.69
N ASN A 52 6.76 4.98 -12.61
CA ASN A 52 5.77 5.61 -11.73
C ASN A 52 5.31 6.97 -12.29
N ILE A 53 4.42 7.68 -11.57
CA ILE A 53 3.93 9.01 -11.99
C ILE A 53 5.02 10.10 -12.00
N PHE A 54 6.19 9.81 -11.40
CA PHE A 54 7.34 10.71 -11.37
C PHE A 54 8.34 10.43 -12.52
N GLY A 55 8.07 9.42 -13.34
CA GLY A 55 8.91 9.03 -14.48
C GLY A 55 10.10 8.11 -14.12
N GLU A 56 10.12 7.60 -12.89
CA GLU A 56 11.20 6.73 -12.37
C GLU A 56 10.69 5.30 -12.14
N THR A 57 11.60 4.34 -12.11
CA THR A 57 11.32 2.98 -11.64
C THR A 57 11.35 2.96 -10.12
N VAL A 58 10.50 2.14 -9.51
CA VAL A 58 10.49 1.97 -8.04
C VAL A 58 11.77 1.25 -7.60
N LEU A 59 12.47 1.79 -6.62
CA LEU A 59 13.59 1.10 -5.97
C LEU A 59 13.04 0.05 -5.00
N VAL A 60 13.18 -1.23 -5.32
CA VAL A 60 12.72 -2.32 -4.46
C VAL A 60 13.88 -2.84 -3.62
N GLN A 61 13.67 -2.94 -2.32
CA GLN A 61 14.64 -3.48 -1.38
C GLN A 61 13.98 -4.50 -0.43
N GLU A 62 14.39 -5.76 -0.53
CA GLU A 62 13.98 -6.76 0.44
C GLU A 62 14.76 -6.59 1.75
N MET A 63 14.03 -6.64 2.85
CA MET A 63 14.55 -6.44 4.19
C MET A 63 14.59 -7.79 4.94
N GLN A 64 15.22 -7.83 6.11
CA GLN A 64 15.37 -9.05 6.91
C GLN A 64 14.20 -9.31 7.88
N SER A 65 13.26 -8.37 8.01
CA SER A 65 12.09 -8.48 8.87
C SER A 65 11.10 -7.35 8.58
N GLU A 66 9.86 -7.51 9.03
CA GLU A 66 8.83 -6.45 8.91
C GLU A 66 9.22 -5.19 9.72
N GLY A 67 9.86 -5.38 10.88
CA GLY A 67 10.39 -4.26 11.67
C GLY A 67 11.51 -3.53 10.94
N GLY A 68 12.37 -4.26 10.22
CA GLY A 68 13.40 -3.69 9.35
C GLY A 68 12.79 -2.94 8.17
N ALA A 69 11.78 -3.54 7.50
CA ALA A 69 11.04 -2.88 6.43
C ALA A 69 10.40 -1.58 6.90
N ALA A 70 9.72 -1.59 8.07
CA ALA A 70 9.16 -0.37 8.64
C ALA A 70 10.21 0.69 8.99
N GLY A 71 11.40 0.27 9.40
CA GLY A 71 12.54 1.15 9.62
C GLY A 71 13.02 1.84 8.34
N ALA A 72 13.14 1.06 7.26
CA ALA A 72 13.51 1.55 5.93
C ALA A 72 12.42 2.49 5.37
N VAL A 73 11.14 2.12 5.50
CA VAL A 73 10.00 3.00 5.13
C VAL A 73 10.10 4.33 5.85
N HIS A 74 10.29 4.33 7.17
CA HIS A 74 10.40 5.56 7.96
C HIS A 74 11.58 6.43 7.50
N GLY A 75 12.77 5.84 7.32
CA GLY A 75 13.95 6.57 6.87
C GLY A 75 13.80 7.14 5.46
N SER A 76 13.21 6.37 4.55
CA SER A 76 12.94 6.80 3.17
C SER A 76 11.93 7.95 3.12
N LEU A 77 10.86 7.88 3.92
CA LEU A 77 9.89 8.97 4.04
C LEU A 77 10.54 10.25 4.59
N GLN A 78 11.40 10.15 5.61
CA GLN A 78 12.15 11.31 6.13
C GLN A 78 13.11 11.91 5.11
N ALA A 79 13.57 11.12 4.14
CA ALA A 79 14.38 11.59 3.01
C ALA A 79 13.53 12.16 1.85
N GLY A 80 12.22 12.24 2.00
CA GLY A 80 11.30 12.81 1.00
C GLY A 80 10.90 11.85 -0.12
N ALA A 81 11.06 10.52 0.06
CA ALA A 81 10.66 9.53 -0.93
C ALA A 81 9.40 8.75 -0.48
N LEU A 82 8.37 8.75 -1.32
CA LEU A 82 7.12 8.03 -1.06
C LEU A 82 7.37 6.52 -1.04
N THR A 83 7.06 5.89 0.10
CA THR A 83 7.42 4.50 0.35
C THR A 83 6.29 3.77 1.06
N PRO A 84 5.43 3.05 0.35
CA PRO A 84 4.43 2.17 0.93
C PRO A 84 5.03 0.81 1.30
N PRO A 85 4.69 0.21 2.45
CA PRO A 85 4.90 -1.20 2.73
C PRO A 85 3.69 -2.06 2.37
N TYR A 86 3.91 -3.37 2.19
CA TYR A 86 2.90 -4.41 1.96
C TYR A 86 3.02 -5.45 3.07
N THR A 87 1.93 -5.69 3.81
CA THR A 87 2.02 -6.54 5.00
C THR A 87 0.68 -7.16 5.42
N ALA A 88 0.73 -7.96 6.46
CA ALA A 88 -0.43 -8.62 7.08
C ALA A 88 -0.11 -9.04 8.52
N SER A 89 -1.12 -9.30 9.33
CA SER A 89 -1.05 -10.06 10.59
C SER A 89 0.08 -9.61 11.53
N GLN A 90 0.97 -10.53 11.92
CA GLN A 90 2.11 -10.25 12.79
C GLN A 90 3.07 -9.23 12.18
N GLY A 91 3.19 -9.19 10.85
CA GLY A 91 4.01 -8.22 10.15
C GLY A 91 3.56 -6.79 10.46
N LEU A 92 2.28 -6.51 10.29
CA LEU A 92 1.71 -5.20 10.62
C LEU A 92 1.94 -4.83 12.10
N ARG A 93 1.76 -5.78 13.01
CA ARG A 93 2.01 -5.56 14.45
C ARG A 93 3.48 -5.24 14.75
N ARG A 94 4.43 -5.88 14.06
CA ARG A 94 5.87 -5.59 14.20
C ARG A 94 6.25 -4.22 13.66
N MET A 95 5.46 -3.67 12.74
CA MET A 95 5.63 -2.33 12.21
C MET A 95 5.09 -1.25 13.15
N SER A 96 4.21 -1.56 14.12
CA SER A 96 3.47 -0.60 14.94
C SER A 96 4.35 0.45 15.66
N PRO A 97 5.54 0.16 16.19
CA PRO A 97 6.39 1.18 16.80
C PRO A 97 6.81 2.28 15.81
N LYS A 98 7.03 1.91 14.53
CA LYS A 98 7.35 2.86 13.47
C LYS A 98 6.11 3.59 12.96
N MET A 99 4.93 2.95 12.99
CA MET A 99 3.67 3.61 12.65
C MET A 99 3.40 4.82 13.56
N TYR A 100 3.58 4.68 14.88
CA TYR A 100 3.48 5.82 15.80
C TYR A 100 4.43 6.97 15.43
N LYS A 101 5.67 6.65 15.04
CA LYS A 101 6.65 7.65 14.59
C LYS A 101 6.20 8.34 13.32
N ILE A 102 5.85 7.57 12.29
CA ILE A 102 5.40 8.05 10.98
C ILE A 102 4.19 8.99 11.13
N ALA A 103 3.19 8.58 11.94
CA ALA A 103 2.02 9.39 12.20
C ALA A 103 2.34 10.67 13.00
N GLY A 104 3.18 10.57 14.02
CA GLY A 104 3.60 11.71 14.84
C GLY A 104 4.45 12.73 14.08
N GLU A 105 5.16 12.29 13.05
CA GLU A 105 5.99 13.13 12.17
C GLU A 105 5.24 13.61 10.91
N LEU A 106 3.96 13.24 10.76
CA LEU A 106 3.10 13.61 9.63
C LEU A 106 3.73 13.22 8.26
N LEU A 107 4.29 12.02 8.19
CA LEU A 107 4.91 11.51 6.96
C LEU A 107 3.87 10.81 6.07
N PRO A 108 3.69 11.24 4.81
CA PRO A 108 2.68 10.69 3.92
C PRO A 108 3.06 9.29 3.44
N THR A 109 2.25 8.30 3.77
CA THR A 109 2.40 6.93 3.26
C THR A 109 1.08 6.18 3.32
N VAL A 110 0.98 5.09 2.55
CA VAL A 110 -0.13 4.15 2.59
C VAL A 110 0.42 2.76 2.90
N PHE A 111 0.02 2.18 4.01
CA PHE A 111 0.28 0.78 4.32
C PHE A 111 -0.79 -0.08 3.69
N HIS A 112 -0.43 -0.91 2.70
CA HIS A 112 -1.34 -1.85 2.06
C HIS A 112 -1.36 -3.17 2.82
N VAL A 113 -2.55 -3.57 3.28
CA VAL A 113 -2.71 -4.71 4.18
C VAL A 113 -3.77 -5.67 3.64
N SER A 114 -3.35 -6.89 3.31
CA SER A 114 -4.28 -8.01 3.13
C SER A 114 -4.58 -8.59 4.51
N ALA A 115 -5.64 -8.08 5.14
CA ALA A 115 -5.93 -8.29 6.56
C ALA A 115 -6.10 -9.78 6.89
N ARG A 116 -5.42 -10.21 7.95
CA ARG A 116 -5.32 -11.61 8.35
C ARG A 116 -5.38 -11.75 9.87
N THR A 117 -6.00 -12.82 10.33
CA THR A 117 -6.05 -13.18 11.76
C THR A 117 -4.65 -13.22 12.39
N ILE A 118 -4.57 -12.86 13.67
CA ILE A 118 -3.34 -12.90 14.44
C ILE A 118 -3.19 -14.29 15.05
N ALA A 119 -2.01 -14.91 14.87
CA ALA A 119 -1.70 -16.17 15.54
C ALA A 119 -1.70 -15.99 17.06
N SER A 120 -2.44 -16.85 17.75
CA SER A 120 -2.44 -16.97 19.21
C SER A 120 -1.97 -18.38 19.62
N HIS A 121 -2.87 -19.27 20.03
CA HIS A 121 -2.53 -20.68 20.30
C HIS A 121 -2.61 -21.56 19.04
N ALA A 122 -3.15 -21.05 17.93
CA ALA A 122 -3.13 -21.71 16.63
C ALA A 122 -2.86 -20.68 15.53
N LEU A 123 -2.23 -21.13 14.44
CA LEU A 123 -2.02 -20.32 13.24
C LEU A 123 -3.21 -20.45 12.32
N SER A 124 -3.73 -19.32 11.87
CA SER A 124 -4.63 -19.22 10.72
C SER A 124 -4.13 -18.12 9.78
N ILE A 125 -4.30 -18.34 8.48
CA ILE A 125 -3.88 -17.38 7.45
C ILE A 125 -5.07 -16.68 6.77
N PHE A 126 -6.30 -17.03 7.18
CA PHE A 126 -7.52 -16.45 6.61
C PHE A 126 -7.76 -15.00 7.01
N GLY A 127 -8.60 -14.34 6.19
CA GLY A 127 -9.01 -12.96 6.38
C GLY A 127 -9.71 -12.73 7.71
N ASP A 128 -9.27 -11.72 8.41
CA ASP A 128 -9.78 -11.25 9.69
C ASP A 128 -9.21 -9.85 9.93
N HIS A 129 -9.92 -8.99 10.67
CA HIS A 129 -9.48 -7.62 10.92
C HIS A 129 -8.73 -7.43 12.26
N GLN A 130 -8.32 -8.51 12.93
CA GLN A 130 -7.60 -8.43 14.20
C GLN A 130 -6.29 -7.64 14.09
N ASP A 131 -5.57 -7.81 12.99
CA ASP A 131 -4.28 -7.14 12.75
C ASP A 131 -4.47 -5.63 12.59
N VAL A 132 -5.39 -5.18 11.75
CA VAL A 132 -5.66 -3.76 11.55
C VAL A 132 -6.30 -3.11 12.77
N MET A 133 -7.18 -3.82 13.49
CA MET A 133 -7.73 -3.35 14.76
C MET A 133 -6.67 -3.21 15.85
N ALA A 134 -5.63 -4.06 15.84
CA ALA A 134 -4.53 -3.98 16.80
C ALA A 134 -3.66 -2.72 16.61
N VAL A 135 -3.68 -2.10 15.43
CA VAL A 135 -2.89 -0.89 15.13
C VAL A 135 -3.74 0.38 14.97
N ARG A 136 -5.05 0.31 15.20
CA ARG A 136 -6.00 1.44 15.02
C ARG A 136 -5.65 2.71 15.79
N GLN A 137 -4.88 2.57 16.88
CA GLN A 137 -4.50 3.68 17.77
C GLN A 137 -3.17 4.35 17.38
N THR A 138 -2.55 3.94 16.27
CA THR A 138 -1.23 4.45 15.88
C THR A 138 -1.26 5.86 15.27
N GLY A 139 -2.46 6.40 14.98
CA GLY A 139 -2.64 7.70 14.34
C GLY A 139 -2.80 7.64 12.82
N PHE A 140 -2.78 6.44 12.23
CA PHE A 140 -3.10 6.23 10.82
C PHE A 140 -4.61 6.35 10.58
N ALA A 141 -5.01 7.01 9.51
CA ALA A 141 -6.35 6.87 8.97
C ALA A 141 -6.55 5.45 8.42
N MET A 142 -7.76 4.91 8.53
CA MET A 142 -8.04 3.53 8.11
C MET A 142 -9.09 3.53 7.01
N LEU A 143 -8.82 2.83 5.92
CA LEU A 143 -9.69 2.69 4.76
C LEU A 143 -9.87 1.20 4.46
N ALA A 144 -11.12 0.73 4.57
CA ALA A 144 -11.51 -0.66 4.36
C ALA A 144 -12.16 -0.85 3.00
N GLU A 145 -11.84 -1.93 2.31
CA GLU A 145 -12.27 -2.24 0.96
C GLU A 145 -12.90 -3.63 0.91
N GLY A 146 -14.09 -3.73 0.35
CA GLY A 146 -14.90 -4.95 0.31
C GLY A 146 -14.92 -5.66 -1.05
N SER A 147 -14.30 -5.11 -2.09
CA SER A 147 -14.24 -5.68 -3.44
C SER A 147 -12.97 -5.29 -4.16
N VAL A 148 -12.60 -6.03 -5.21
CA VAL A 148 -11.41 -5.73 -6.02
C VAL A 148 -11.53 -4.37 -6.74
N GLN A 149 -12.75 -3.96 -7.12
CA GLN A 149 -12.97 -2.64 -7.68
C GLN A 149 -12.71 -1.54 -6.64
N GLU A 150 -13.21 -1.71 -5.41
CA GLU A 150 -12.93 -0.76 -4.33
C GLU A 150 -11.43 -0.68 -4.00
N VAL A 151 -10.71 -1.81 -4.04
CA VAL A 151 -9.25 -1.80 -3.87
C VAL A 151 -8.59 -0.92 -4.93
N MET A 152 -8.97 -1.04 -6.20
CA MET A 152 -8.44 -0.22 -7.30
C MET A 152 -8.72 1.27 -7.07
N ASP A 153 -9.94 1.61 -6.68
CA ASP A 153 -10.39 2.99 -6.57
C ASP A 153 -9.87 3.67 -5.29
N LEU A 154 -10.09 3.03 -4.14
CA LEU A 154 -9.81 3.60 -2.82
C LEU A 154 -8.31 3.60 -2.49
N SER A 155 -7.51 2.65 -3.00
CA SER A 155 -6.05 2.76 -2.92
C SER A 155 -5.55 4.07 -3.53
N GLY A 156 -6.12 4.49 -4.67
CA GLY A 156 -5.81 5.78 -5.29
C GLY A 156 -6.20 6.97 -4.41
N VAL A 157 -7.38 6.90 -3.82
CA VAL A 157 -7.86 7.91 -2.86
C VAL A 157 -6.91 7.99 -1.65
N ALA A 158 -6.48 6.86 -1.09
CA ALA A 158 -5.56 6.83 0.05
C ALA A 158 -4.22 7.51 -0.29
N HIS A 159 -3.62 7.21 -1.45
CA HIS A 159 -2.38 7.84 -1.88
C HIS A 159 -2.52 9.36 -2.12
N LEU A 160 -3.57 9.79 -2.78
CA LEU A 160 -3.82 11.21 -3.01
C LEU A 160 -4.12 11.96 -1.70
N ALA A 161 -4.89 11.34 -0.80
CA ALA A 161 -5.25 11.92 0.48
C ALA A 161 -4.04 12.03 1.41
N THR A 162 -3.18 10.99 1.52
CA THR A 162 -1.99 11.06 2.36
C THR A 162 -1.03 12.14 1.91
N ILE A 163 -0.81 12.30 0.59
CA ILE A 163 0.04 13.36 0.03
C ILE A 163 -0.54 14.74 0.34
N SER A 164 -1.87 14.91 0.24
CA SER A 164 -2.51 16.19 0.46
C SER A 164 -2.60 16.61 1.93
N SER A 165 -2.70 15.65 2.84
CA SER A 165 -2.98 15.89 4.27
C SER A 165 -1.79 15.62 5.19
N SER A 166 -0.75 14.94 4.71
CA SER A 166 0.36 14.39 5.50
C SER A 166 -0.09 13.39 6.59
N ILE A 167 -1.31 12.88 6.50
CA ILE A 167 -1.82 11.82 7.39
C ILE A 167 -1.55 10.48 6.73
N PRO A 168 -0.83 9.55 7.37
CA PRO A 168 -0.61 8.21 6.82
C PRO A 168 -1.89 7.36 6.88
N PHE A 169 -2.03 6.42 5.96
CA PHE A 169 -3.19 5.54 5.83
C PHE A 169 -2.82 4.06 6.01
N VAL A 170 -3.70 3.30 6.64
CA VAL A 170 -3.81 1.85 6.48
C VAL A 170 -4.95 1.59 5.50
N ASN A 171 -4.62 1.10 4.33
CA ASN A 171 -5.53 0.71 3.27
C ASN A 171 -5.62 -0.82 3.28
N PHE A 172 -6.78 -1.39 3.58
CA PHE A 172 -6.88 -2.82 3.86
C PHE A 172 -8.13 -3.49 3.31
N PHE A 173 -7.98 -4.75 2.97
CA PHE A 173 -9.02 -5.63 2.47
C PHE A 173 -8.81 -7.05 2.99
N ASP A 174 -9.85 -7.89 2.91
CA ASP A 174 -9.80 -9.27 3.42
C ASP A 174 -8.74 -10.12 2.71
N GLY A 175 -7.85 -10.71 3.49
CA GLY A 175 -6.90 -11.71 3.03
C GLY A 175 -7.60 -12.99 2.58
N PHE A 176 -7.15 -13.58 1.47
CA PHE A 176 -7.71 -14.74 0.74
C PHE A 176 -9.12 -14.56 0.16
N ARG A 177 -9.90 -13.62 0.62
CA ARG A 177 -11.13 -13.22 -0.05
C ARG A 177 -10.75 -12.17 -1.10
N THR A 178 -10.96 -10.90 -0.81
CA THR A 178 -10.67 -9.81 -1.76
C THR A 178 -9.25 -9.88 -2.32
N SER A 179 -8.25 -10.24 -1.50
CA SER A 179 -6.84 -10.30 -1.93
C SER A 179 -6.56 -11.30 -3.06
N HIS A 180 -7.36 -12.39 -3.17
CA HIS A 180 -7.18 -13.47 -4.15
C HIS A 180 -8.44 -13.72 -4.98
N GLU A 181 -9.47 -12.90 -4.85
CA GLU A 181 -10.66 -12.98 -5.65
C GLU A 181 -10.42 -12.37 -7.04
N ILE A 182 -10.57 -13.16 -8.10
CA ILE A 182 -10.39 -12.69 -9.47
C ILE A 182 -11.65 -11.98 -9.95
N GLN A 183 -11.55 -10.70 -10.27
CA GLN A 183 -12.64 -9.90 -10.83
C GLN A 183 -12.17 -9.14 -12.08
N LYS A 184 -13.11 -8.88 -12.99
CA LYS A 184 -12.89 -7.93 -14.08
C LYS A 184 -13.33 -6.55 -13.58
N ILE A 185 -12.38 -5.64 -13.44
CA ILE A 185 -12.58 -4.31 -12.89
C ILE A 185 -12.22 -3.22 -13.91
N GLU A 186 -12.79 -2.05 -13.75
CA GLU A 186 -12.35 -0.84 -14.46
C GLU A 186 -11.06 -0.32 -13.82
N THR A 187 -10.05 -0.01 -14.65
CA THR A 187 -8.78 0.53 -14.17
C THR A 187 -8.72 2.04 -14.29
N LEU A 188 -8.07 2.66 -13.32
CA LEU A 188 -7.64 4.06 -13.38
C LEU A 188 -6.12 4.06 -13.58
N GLU A 189 -5.70 4.57 -14.74
CA GLU A 189 -4.29 4.64 -15.13
C GLU A 189 -3.62 5.91 -14.57
N MET A 190 -2.31 6.03 -14.83
CA MET A 190 -1.54 7.21 -14.39
C MET A 190 -2.13 8.53 -14.89
N GLU A 191 -2.58 8.56 -16.16
CA GLU A 191 -3.16 9.75 -16.79
C GLU A 191 -4.47 10.20 -16.12
N ASP A 192 -5.15 9.32 -15.39
CA ASP A 192 -6.35 9.63 -14.62
C ASP A 192 -6.03 10.22 -13.26
N ARG A 193 -4.92 9.78 -12.65
CA ARG A 193 -4.54 10.06 -11.28
C ARG A 193 -3.55 11.21 -11.15
N GLU A 194 -2.61 11.34 -12.07
CA GLU A 194 -1.61 12.40 -12.06
C GLU A 194 -2.20 13.83 -11.98
N PRO A 195 -3.29 14.16 -12.69
CA PRO A 195 -3.92 15.47 -12.57
C PRO A 195 -4.54 15.75 -11.19
N LEU A 196 -4.80 14.70 -10.39
CA LEU A 196 -5.37 14.80 -9.04
C LEU A 196 -4.29 14.97 -7.98
N LEU A 197 -3.01 14.80 -8.34
CA LEU A 197 -1.89 14.93 -7.41
C LEU A 197 -1.77 16.37 -6.91
N HIS A 198 -1.80 16.54 -5.59
CA HIS A 198 -1.58 17.85 -4.96
C HIS A 198 -0.09 18.23 -4.99
N ARG A 199 0.38 18.75 -6.14
CA ARG A 199 1.80 18.99 -6.44
C ARG A 199 2.50 19.88 -5.42
N LYS A 200 1.80 20.86 -4.84
CA LYS A 200 2.38 21.73 -3.80
C LYS A 200 2.67 20.94 -2.54
N ALA A 201 1.71 20.17 -2.02
CA ALA A 201 1.92 19.33 -0.83
C ALA A 201 3.02 18.29 -1.05
N PHE A 202 3.08 17.70 -2.25
CA PHE A 202 4.16 16.78 -2.61
C PHE A 202 5.55 17.48 -2.62
N ALA A 203 5.64 18.71 -3.12
CA ALA A 203 6.89 19.47 -3.11
C ALA A 203 7.29 19.91 -1.69
N GLU A 204 6.33 20.17 -0.81
CA GLU A 204 6.58 20.51 0.61
C GLU A 204 7.04 19.28 1.42
N PHE A 205 6.61 18.08 1.03
CA PHE A 205 7.07 16.82 1.64
C PHE A 205 8.52 16.49 1.30
N ARG A 206 8.98 16.80 0.08
CA ARG A 206 10.36 16.59 -0.38
C ARG A 206 11.34 17.61 0.23
#